data_744a53e594474d166fc4e487d6ceca5c
#
_entry.id   744a53e594474d166fc4e487d6ceca5c
#
_cell.length_a   1.000
_cell.length_b   1.000
_cell.length_c   1.000
_cell.angle_alpha   90.00
_cell.angle_beta   90.00
_cell.angle_gamma   90.00
#
_symmetry.space_group_name_H-M   'P 1'
#
loop_
_entity.id
_entity.type
_entity.pdbx_description
1 polymer ?
#
loop_
_entity_poly.entity_id
_entity_poly.type
_entity_poly.pdbx_seq_one_letter_code
_entity_poly.pdbx_strand_id
1 'polypeptide(L)'
;MVSMTFLTVVSSRDLQSRMAAIFARCCYVYVFTFCLLAAYKFVTFVECDGRLTGISPVDSSGAIKDGAVEIKAETSTLLRFYGVEISRDSRIAFTSTAGKFNSVCDGDRTFPVSFKQNDFQDYKAEGEVILPAGGPYYVCLEAGNRSQIWRHQGDTDKLLQIYTTTSTTLPTWLQIVFIVILMCLSGLFSGLNLGLMALDPTELKIVMNCGNTSEQGYAKVIEPIRRHGNYLLCTLLLGNVLVNTSFTVLLDGIIGDGIAAVLGSTAGIVIFGEIIPQSLCSRHGLAVGARTIWITRFFMLVTFPISFPISRILDWILGDEIGTVYNRKQLQEMLKVTAEFNDLEGDEMNIISGVLNYKSKTVEEVMTKLEDCYLLDLSSVLDFRTIASIMQSGHSRIPVYDGERHNIVGLLLVKDLAFIDTDDCTPLRTVIKFYNHQVQRVYDDVHLDAMLEDFKKGHSHLAVVQRVNSEGSGDPFYEAIGIVTLEDILEEIIQSEIVDETDIYCKYSLELSSS
;
A
#
# COMPACT_ATOMS: atom_id res chain seq x y z
N MET A 1 -12.91 16.62 -39.93
CA MET A 1 -12.73 15.19 -39.73
C MET A 1 -11.91 14.98 -38.49
N VAL A 2 -12.58 14.78 -37.41
CA VAL A 2 -12.03 14.80 -36.08
C VAL A 2 -12.52 13.54 -35.38
N SER A 3 -11.63 12.75 -34.87
CA SER A 3 -11.94 11.67 -33.96
C SER A 3 -11.36 12.02 -32.59
N MET A 4 -12.22 12.40 -31.68
CA MET A 4 -11.93 12.60 -30.28
C MET A 4 -12.10 11.28 -29.55
N THR A 5 -11.03 10.73 -29.01
CA THR A 5 -11.05 9.58 -28.13
C THR A 5 -11.24 10.02 -26.69
N PHE A 6 -12.37 9.67 -26.13
CA PHE A 6 -12.67 9.82 -24.70
C PHE A 6 -11.85 8.79 -23.89
N LEU A 7 -10.97 9.27 -23.05
CA LEU A 7 -10.35 8.50 -21.97
C LEU A 7 -11.27 8.60 -20.75
N THR A 8 -12.07 7.56 -20.51
CA THR A 8 -12.81 7.39 -19.26
C THR A 8 -11.88 6.88 -18.18
N VAL A 9 -11.61 7.72 -17.20
CA VAL A 9 -11.03 7.34 -15.92
C VAL A 9 -12.02 6.43 -15.20
N VAL A 10 -11.72 5.14 -15.13
CA VAL A 10 -12.50 4.18 -14.33
C VAL A 10 -12.15 4.40 -12.87
N SER A 11 -13.13 4.92 -12.13
CA SER A 11 -13.08 5.16 -10.68
C SER A 11 -12.83 3.84 -9.93
N SER A 12 -11.88 3.84 -9.02
CA SER A 12 -11.48 2.71 -8.17
C SER A 12 -12.62 2.10 -7.32
N ARG A 13 -13.76 2.77 -7.21
CA ARG A 13 -14.96 2.27 -6.50
C ARG A 13 -15.68 1.15 -7.23
N ASP A 14 -15.60 1.10 -8.57
CA ASP A 14 -16.28 0.05 -9.36
C ASP A 14 -15.56 -1.30 -9.29
N LEU A 15 -14.25 -1.30 -9.09
CA LEU A 15 -13.48 -2.53 -8.97
C LEU A 15 -13.71 -3.21 -7.59
N GLN A 16 -13.83 -2.43 -6.52
CA GLN A 16 -14.15 -2.96 -5.18
C GLN A 16 -15.57 -3.55 -5.11
N SER A 17 -16.55 -2.95 -5.79
CA SER A 17 -17.92 -3.49 -5.81
C SER A 17 -18.02 -4.79 -6.62
N ARG A 18 -17.25 -4.94 -7.69
CA ARG A 18 -17.21 -6.18 -8.50
C ARG A 18 -16.46 -7.32 -7.80
N MET A 19 -15.40 -7.04 -7.08
CA MET A 19 -14.69 -8.04 -6.25
C MET A 19 -15.55 -8.53 -5.08
N ALA A 20 -16.27 -7.65 -4.41
CA ALA A 20 -17.21 -8.03 -3.34
C ALA A 20 -18.37 -8.90 -3.85
N ALA A 21 -18.88 -8.63 -5.05
CA ALA A 21 -19.95 -9.43 -5.67
C ALA A 21 -19.48 -10.84 -6.12
N ILE A 22 -18.22 -10.98 -6.53
CA ILE A 22 -17.62 -12.28 -6.89
C ILE A 22 -17.37 -13.11 -5.62
N PHE A 23 -16.86 -12.50 -4.53
CA PHE A 23 -16.67 -13.18 -3.25
C PHE A 23 -17.99 -13.64 -2.64
N ALA A 24 -19.05 -12.83 -2.70
CA ALA A 24 -20.38 -13.19 -2.21
C ALA A 24 -21.01 -14.36 -2.99
N ARG A 25 -20.79 -14.44 -4.31
CA ARG A 25 -21.27 -15.56 -5.14
C ARG A 25 -20.52 -16.86 -4.90
N CYS A 26 -19.21 -16.84 -4.65
CA CYS A 26 -18.44 -18.02 -4.29
C CYS A 26 -18.85 -18.60 -2.92
N CYS A 27 -19.09 -17.75 -1.90
CA CYS A 27 -19.59 -18.23 -0.61
C CYS A 27 -20.99 -18.85 -0.69
N TYR A 28 -21.88 -18.31 -1.52
CA TYR A 28 -23.25 -18.83 -1.66
C TYR A 28 -23.29 -20.24 -2.31
N VAL A 29 -22.42 -20.52 -3.26
CA VAL A 29 -22.32 -21.82 -3.93
C VAL A 29 -21.76 -22.88 -2.98
N TYR A 30 -20.81 -22.53 -2.09
CA TYR A 30 -20.24 -23.46 -1.10
C TYR A 30 -21.24 -23.84 0.02
N VAL A 31 -22.07 -22.90 0.46
CA VAL A 31 -23.10 -23.17 1.50
C VAL A 31 -24.26 -24.00 0.96
N PHE A 32 -24.65 -23.80 -0.31
CA PHE A 32 -25.78 -24.52 -0.91
C PHE A 32 -25.48 -25.99 -1.23
N THR A 33 -24.22 -26.31 -1.60
CA THR A 33 -23.80 -27.73 -1.81
C THR A 33 -23.69 -28.53 -0.52
N PHE A 34 -23.42 -27.86 0.63
CA PHE A 34 -23.35 -28.55 1.93
C PHE A 34 -24.74 -28.93 2.50
N CYS A 35 -25.78 -28.16 2.19
CA CYS A 35 -27.13 -28.42 2.67
C CYS A 35 -27.88 -29.56 1.90
N LEU A 36 -27.50 -29.83 0.65
CA LEU A 36 -28.17 -30.87 -0.17
C LEU A 36 -27.72 -32.31 0.13
N LEU A 37 -26.58 -32.49 0.80
CA LEU A 37 -26.06 -33.80 1.19
C LEU A 37 -26.65 -34.36 2.51
N ALA A 38 -27.44 -33.58 3.24
CA ALA A 38 -27.99 -33.95 4.54
C ALA A 38 -29.36 -34.64 4.49
N ALA A 39 -30.01 -34.76 3.33
CA ALA A 39 -31.44 -35.11 3.25
C ALA A 39 -31.78 -36.54 2.78
N TYR A 40 -30.80 -37.45 2.70
CA TYR A 40 -31.12 -38.82 2.25
C TYR A 40 -30.70 -39.89 3.29
N LYS A 41 -31.53 -40.20 4.27
CA LYS A 41 -31.45 -41.44 5.05
C LYS A 41 -32.84 -41.89 5.51
N PHE A 42 -33.41 -42.85 4.80
CA PHE A 42 -34.44 -43.73 5.34
C PHE A 42 -33.78 -45.07 5.72
N VAL A 43 -33.91 -45.48 6.97
CA VAL A 43 -33.22 -46.64 7.55
C VAL A 43 -34.20 -47.82 7.68
N THR A 44 -33.84 -48.94 7.07
CA THR A 44 -34.47 -50.25 7.34
C THR A 44 -33.70 -50.97 8.45
N PHE A 45 -34.39 -51.38 9.52
CA PHE A 45 -33.83 -52.18 10.60
C PHE A 45 -33.76 -53.68 10.17
N VAL A 46 -32.56 -54.25 10.33
CA VAL A 46 -32.35 -55.71 10.22
C VAL A 46 -31.57 -56.13 11.47
N GLU A 47 -32.05 -57.21 12.14
CA GLU A 47 -31.40 -57.78 13.34
C GLU A 47 -30.00 -58.34 12.99
N CYS A 48 -29.04 -58.15 13.90
CA CYS A 48 -27.69 -58.70 13.80
C CYS A 48 -27.48 -59.74 14.91
N ASP A 49 -27.11 -60.95 14.54
CA ASP A 49 -27.02 -62.11 15.47
C ASP A 49 -25.70 -62.16 16.26
N GLY A 50 -24.75 -61.26 16.07
CA GLY A 50 -23.45 -61.24 16.76
C GLY A 50 -23.14 -59.90 17.47
N ARG A 51 -22.59 -59.97 18.67
CA ARG A 51 -22.17 -58.81 19.46
C ARG A 51 -20.70 -58.91 19.89
N LEU A 52 -19.92 -57.86 19.58
CA LEU A 52 -18.57 -57.68 20.09
C LEU A 52 -18.60 -57.05 21.48
N THR A 53 -17.73 -57.54 22.37
CA THR A 53 -17.61 -57.06 23.76
C THR A 53 -16.29 -56.38 24.07
N GLY A 54 -15.27 -56.53 23.22
CA GLY A 54 -13.98 -55.86 23.40
C GLY A 54 -12.96 -56.21 22.33
N ILE A 55 -11.92 -55.39 22.25
CA ILE A 55 -10.77 -55.54 21.36
C ILE A 55 -9.49 -55.44 22.20
N SER A 56 -8.49 -56.27 21.90
CA SER A 56 -7.17 -56.13 22.49
C SER A 56 -6.06 -56.32 21.43
N PRO A 57 -4.93 -55.64 21.51
CA PRO A 57 -3.77 -55.95 20.68
C PRO A 57 -3.14 -57.29 21.11
N VAL A 58 -2.67 -58.05 20.15
CA VAL A 58 -1.92 -59.30 20.40
C VAL A 58 -0.41 -59.04 20.40
N ASP A 59 0.02 -58.09 19.54
CA ASP A 59 1.42 -57.74 19.35
C ASP A 59 1.79 -56.43 20.09
N SER A 60 3.09 -56.25 20.30
CA SER A 60 3.64 -55.01 20.88
C SER A 60 3.46 -53.76 20.01
N SER A 61 2.84 -53.87 18.83
CA SER A 61 2.52 -52.77 17.91
C SER A 61 1.27 -51.99 18.33
N GLY A 62 0.50 -52.49 19.30
CA GLY A 62 -0.66 -51.82 19.88
C GLY A 62 -0.55 -51.72 21.40
N ALA A 63 -1.21 -50.72 21.99
CA ALA A 63 -1.33 -50.49 23.43
C ALA A 63 -2.79 -50.25 23.81
N ILE A 64 -3.13 -50.45 25.07
CA ILE A 64 -4.43 -50.04 25.63
C ILE A 64 -4.19 -48.80 26.49
N LYS A 65 -4.80 -47.71 26.12
CA LYS A 65 -4.71 -46.44 26.84
C LYS A 65 -6.12 -45.89 27.10
N ASP A 66 -6.39 -45.50 28.33
CA ASP A 66 -7.69 -45.00 28.78
C ASP A 66 -8.93 -45.90 28.41
N GLY A 67 -8.69 -47.22 28.26
CA GLY A 67 -9.69 -48.21 27.91
C GLY A 67 -9.93 -48.41 26.41
N ALA A 68 -9.25 -47.65 25.54
CA ALA A 68 -9.31 -47.83 24.10
C ALA A 68 -8.01 -48.43 23.55
N VAL A 69 -8.07 -49.03 22.38
CA VAL A 69 -6.90 -49.63 21.71
C VAL A 69 -6.21 -48.57 20.87
N GLU A 70 -4.93 -48.34 21.13
CA GLU A 70 -4.07 -47.53 20.27
C GLU A 70 -3.21 -48.39 19.37
N ILE A 71 -3.21 -48.17 18.07
CA ILE A 71 -2.37 -48.83 17.07
C ILE A 71 -1.61 -47.82 16.23
N LYS A 72 -0.48 -48.21 15.65
CA LYS A 72 0.23 -47.38 14.70
C LYS A 72 -0.51 -47.29 13.37
N ALA A 73 -0.73 -46.10 12.85
CA ALA A 73 -1.32 -45.89 11.54
C ALA A 73 -0.52 -46.59 10.44
N GLU A 74 -1.24 -47.08 9.41
CA GLU A 74 -0.66 -47.70 8.20
C GLU A 74 0.24 -48.94 8.45
N THR A 75 0.25 -49.47 9.67
CA THR A 75 0.97 -50.70 10.04
C THR A 75 0.02 -51.84 10.26
N SER A 76 0.37 -53.05 9.78
CA SER A 76 -0.38 -54.26 10.07
C SER A 76 -0.26 -54.62 11.55
N THR A 77 -1.36 -54.58 12.27
CA THR A 77 -1.42 -54.92 13.70
C THR A 77 -2.39 -56.09 13.89
N LEU A 78 -1.93 -57.11 14.62
CA LEU A 78 -2.79 -58.26 14.97
C LEU A 78 -3.67 -57.88 16.17
N LEU A 79 -4.98 -57.84 15.95
CA LEU A 79 -5.98 -57.54 16.97
C LEU A 79 -6.80 -58.80 17.30
N ARG A 80 -7.14 -58.92 18.57
CA ARG A 80 -7.98 -59.95 19.12
C ARG A 80 -9.35 -59.37 19.47
N PHE A 81 -10.37 -59.94 18.91
CA PHE A 81 -11.78 -59.55 19.10
C PHE A 81 -12.48 -60.51 20.02
N TYR A 82 -13.17 -60.01 21.01
CA TYR A 82 -13.98 -60.77 21.94
C TYR A 82 -15.45 -60.46 21.67
N GLY A 83 -16.30 -61.54 21.68
CA GLY A 83 -17.71 -61.37 21.43
C GLY A 83 -18.51 -62.67 21.65
N VAL A 84 -19.81 -62.56 21.48
CA VAL A 84 -20.75 -63.65 21.58
C VAL A 84 -21.39 -63.87 20.21
N GLU A 85 -21.56 -65.13 19.80
CA GLU A 85 -22.23 -65.55 18.53
C GLU A 85 -21.49 -64.98 17.27
N ILE A 86 -20.14 -64.90 17.32
CA ILE A 86 -19.35 -64.60 16.17
C ILE A 86 -19.20 -65.83 15.29
N SER A 87 -19.62 -65.79 14.03
CA SER A 87 -19.46 -66.88 13.06
C SER A 87 -18.08 -66.83 12.43
N ARG A 88 -17.56 -68.01 12.00
CA ARG A 88 -16.28 -68.07 11.21
C ARG A 88 -16.32 -67.29 9.91
N ASP A 89 -17.51 -67.12 9.34
CA ASP A 89 -17.70 -66.37 8.09
C ASP A 89 -17.97 -64.87 8.30
N SER A 90 -18.04 -64.40 9.57
CA SER A 90 -18.23 -62.98 9.90
C SER A 90 -17.03 -62.17 9.49
N ARG A 91 -17.25 -60.97 8.94
CA ARG A 91 -16.24 -60.01 8.59
C ARG A 91 -16.40 -58.74 9.42
N ILE A 92 -15.30 -58.12 9.73
CA ILE A 92 -15.25 -56.85 10.48
C ILE A 92 -14.77 -55.74 9.55
N ALA A 93 -15.35 -54.54 9.67
CA ALA A 93 -14.87 -53.32 9.07
C ALA A 93 -14.81 -52.22 10.12
N PHE A 94 -14.09 -51.16 9.84
CA PHE A 94 -13.94 -50.01 10.73
C PHE A 94 -14.47 -48.77 10.02
N THR A 95 -15.10 -47.88 10.76
CA THR A 95 -15.59 -46.59 10.27
C THR A 95 -15.19 -45.46 11.21
N SER A 96 -14.96 -44.28 10.67
CA SER A 96 -14.71 -43.06 11.46
C SER A 96 -16.02 -42.42 11.98
N THR A 97 -17.18 -42.90 11.53
CA THR A 97 -18.48 -42.32 11.91
C THR A 97 -19.01 -43.03 13.17
N ALA A 98 -19.29 -42.27 14.23
CA ALA A 98 -19.93 -42.77 15.44
C ALA A 98 -21.35 -43.20 15.14
N GLY A 99 -21.80 -44.32 15.77
CA GLY A 99 -23.16 -44.84 15.55
C GLY A 99 -23.64 -45.68 16.71
N LYS A 100 -24.98 -45.69 16.93
CA LYS A 100 -25.59 -46.50 17.98
C LYS A 100 -25.49 -47.97 17.65
N PHE A 101 -25.47 -48.83 18.68
CA PHE A 101 -25.50 -50.29 18.53
C PHE A 101 -26.64 -50.72 17.59
N ASN A 102 -26.32 -51.61 16.65
CA ASN A 102 -27.24 -52.18 15.64
C ASN A 102 -27.73 -51.18 14.56
N SER A 103 -27.22 -49.93 14.51
CA SER A 103 -27.47 -49.02 13.39
C SER A 103 -26.69 -49.46 12.13
N VAL A 104 -27.15 -49.03 10.95
CA VAL A 104 -26.43 -49.34 9.70
C VAL A 104 -25.14 -48.56 9.63
N CYS A 105 -24.04 -49.23 9.33
CA CYS A 105 -22.76 -48.62 9.06
C CYS A 105 -22.71 -48.06 7.61
N ASP A 106 -23.27 -46.89 7.39
CA ASP A 106 -23.18 -46.15 6.13
C ASP A 106 -22.11 -45.06 6.28
N GLY A 107 -20.97 -45.24 5.62
CA GLY A 107 -19.87 -44.28 5.66
C GLY A 107 -18.59 -44.87 5.09
N ASP A 108 -17.47 -44.11 5.19
CA ASP A 108 -16.17 -44.60 4.80
C ASP A 108 -15.76 -45.79 5.67
N ARG A 109 -15.92 -46.98 5.11
CA ARG A 109 -15.51 -48.22 5.73
C ARG A 109 -14.15 -48.66 5.22
N THR A 110 -13.32 -49.19 6.11
CA THR A 110 -12.09 -49.87 5.73
C THR A 110 -12.39 -51.15 4.96
N PHE A 111 -11.40 -51.70 4.29
CA PHE A 111 -11.55 -53.03 3.68
C PHE A 111 -11.92 -54.07 4.76
N PRO A 112 -12.90 -54.95 4.46
CA PRO A 112 -13.33 -55.97 5.41
C PRO A 112 -12.18 -56.91 5.79
N VAL A 113 -12.02 -57.10 7.08
CA VAL A 113 -11.03 -58.01 7.66
C VAL A 113 -11.72 -59.33 7.99
N SER A 114 -11.16 -60.43 7.51
CA SER A 114 -11.61 -61.78 7.84
C SER A 114 -10.79 -62.34 8.99
N PHE A 115 -11.40 -63.15 9.84
CA PHE A 115 -10.70 -63.77 10.96
C PHE A 115 -9.71 -64.85 10.48
N LYS A 116 -8.59 -65.01 11.18
CA LYS A 116 -7.60 -66.06 10.92
C LYS A 116 -8.19 -67.41 11.31
N GLN A 117 -8.11 -68.38 10.42
CA GLN A 117 -8.82 -69.67 10.51
C GLN A 117 -8.28 -70.56 11.65
N ASN A 118 -7.06 -70.37 12.14
CA ASN A 118 -6.42 -71.26 13.14
C ASN A 118 -6.68 -70.84 14.60
N ASP A 119 -7.16 -69.61 14.86
CA ASP A 119 -7.31 -69.05 16.21
C ASP A 119 -8.76 -68.70 16.57
N PHE A 120 -9.70 -69.29 15.85
CA PHE A 120 -11.12 -69.03 16.10
C PHE A 120 -11.61 -69.92 17.24
N GLN A 121 -12.17 -69.29 18.29
CA GLN A 121 -12.93 -69.90 19.37
C GLN A 121 -14.27 -69.20 19.47
N ASP A 122 -15.31 -69.87 19.99
CA ASP A 122 -16.73 -69.38 20.02
C ASP A 122 -16.88 -67.96 20.64
N TYR A 123 -15.88 -67.46 21.39
CA TYR A 123 -15.88 -66.15 22.04
C TYR A 123 -14.67 -65.29 21.69
N LYS A 124 -13.76 -65.78 20.83
CA LYS A 124 -12.50 -65.12 20.51
C LYS A 124 -12.11 -65.32 19.05
N ALA A 125 -11.72 -64.24 18.38
CA ALA A 125 -11.20 -64.29 17.01
C ALA A 125 -10.03 -63.32 16.83
N GLU A 126 -9.06 -63.65 15.95
CA GLU A 126 -7.92 -62.82 15.65
C GLU A 126 -7.92 -62.38 14.19
N GLY A 127 -7.55 -61.16 13.95
CA GLY A 127 -7.49 -60.58 12.61
C GLY A 127 -6.41 -59.48 12.47
N GLU A 128 -5.79 -59.44 11.31
CA GLU A 128 -4.83 -58.37 10.97
C GLU A 128 -5.59 -57.15 10.47
N VAL A 129 -5.27 -56.00 11.08
CA VAL A 129 -5.95 -54.75 10.79
C VAL A 129 -4.91 -53.69 10.38
N ILE A 130 -5.19 -52.97 9.30
CA ILE A 130 -4.45 -51.81 8.86
C ILE A 130 -5.43 -50.65 8.80
N LEU A 131 -5.19 -49.59 9.62
CA LEU A 131 -6.05 -48.41 9.64
C LEU A 131 -5.21 -47.20 9.21
N PRO A 132 -5.80 -46.26 8.42
CA PRO A 132 -5.15 -45.02 8.09
C PRO A 132 -5.01 -44.11 9.32
N ALA A 133 -4.21 -43.06 9.20
CA ALA A 133 -4.11 -42.04 10.24
C ALA A 133 -5.44 -41.30 10.41
N GLY A 134 -5.86 -41.15 11.66
CA GLY A 134 -7.12 -40.50 12.02
C GLY A 134 -7.83 -41.31 13.10
N GLY A 135 -8.97 -40.95 13.53
CA GLY A 135 -9.70 -41.71 14.53
C GLY A 135 -10.40 -40.82 15.53
N PRO A 136 -11.29 -41.39 16.33
CA PRO A 136 -11.47 -42.80 16.66
C PRO A 136 -12.14 -43.62 15.54
N TYR A 137 -11.75 -44.90 15.43
CA TYR A 137 -12.38 -45.87 14.56
C TYR A 137 -13.34 -46.74 15.37
N TYR A 138 -14.53 -46.93 14.84
CA TYR A 138 -15.61 -47.75 15.43
C TYR A 138 -15.77 -49.03 14.64
N VAL A 139 -16.21 -50.08 15.30
CA VAL A 139 -16.34 -51.41 14.71
C VAL A 139 -17.69 -51.61 14.09
N CYS A 140 -17.70 -52.17 12.89
CA CYS A 140 -18.88 -52.66 12.18
C CYS A 140 -18.74 -54.14 11.92
N LEU A 141 -19.75 -54.92 12.24
CA LEU A 141 -19.85 -56.34 11.96
C LEU A 141 -20.82 -56.61 10.80
N GLU A 142 -20.47 -57.51 9.89
CA GLU A 142 -21.37 -57.91 8.80
C GLU A 142 -22.55 -58.74 9.35
N ALA A 143 -23.76 -58.33 9.03
CA ALA A 143 -24.99 -59.00 9.49
C ALA A 143 -25.32 -60.20 8.60
N GLY A 144 -25.24 -61.43 9.18
CA GLY A 144 -25.62 -62.67 8.52
C GLY A 144 -24.70 -63.05 7.33
N ASN A 145 -24.90 -64.22 6.82
CA ASN A 145 -24.09 -64.94 5.85
C ASN A 145 -23.90 -64.11 4.51
N ARG A 146 -22.91 -63.21 4.46
CA ARG A 146 -22.54 -62.34 3.30
C ARG A 146 -23.65 -61.41 2.79
N SER A 147 -24.44 -60.88 3.72
CA SER A 147 -25.59 -60.00 3.38
C SER A 147 -25.22 -58.62 2.89
N GLN A 148 -23.91 -58.24 2.91
CA GLN A 148 -23.38 -56.89 2.62
C GLN A 148 -23.96 -55.77 3.51
N ILE A 149 -24.80 -56.13 4.51
CA ILE A 149 -25.34 -55.18 5.47
C ILE A 149 -24.43 -55.18 6.69
N TRP A 150 -23.89 -53.99 7.00
CA TRP A 150 -22.96 -53.78 8.09
C TRP A 150 -23.66 -53.10 9.25
N ARG A 151 -23.46 -53.62 10.46
CA ARG A 151 -24.09 -53.16 11.69
C ARG A 151 -23.04 -52.59 12.65
N HIS A 152 -23.31 -51.40 13.16
CA HIS A 152 -22.46 -50.71 14.11
C HIS A 152 -22.50 -51.42 15.48
N GLN A 153 -21.34 -51.63 16.11
CA GLN A 153 -21.23 -52.26 17.41
C GLN A 153 -21.36 -51.27 18.59
N GLY A 154 -21.59 -49.97 18.30
CA GLY A 154 -21.78 -48.90 19.28
C GLY A 154 -20.60 -47.94 19.37
N ASP A 155 -20.87 -46.79 19.93
CA ASP A 155 -19.89 -45.69 20.10
C ASP A 155 -19.65 -45.33 21.57
N THR A 156 -20.41 -45.93 22.51
CA THR A 156 -20.34 -45.61 23.94
C THR A 156 -19.28 -46.40 24.69
N ASP A 157 -18.84 -47.54 24.13
CA ASP A 157 -17.90 -48.43 24.79
C ASP A 157 -16.48 -48.19 24.23
N LYS A 158 -15.59 -47.65 25.04
CA LYS A 158 -14.20 -47.39 24.70
C LYS A 158 -13.42 -48.66 24.33
N LEU A 159 -13.83 -49.85 24.84
CA LEU A 159 -13.21 -51.11 24.53
C LEU A 159 -13.40 -51.55 23.05
N LEU A 160 -14.32 -50.90 22.34
CA LEU A 160 -14.60 -51.13 20.92
C LEU A 160 -14.09 -50.01 20.02
N GLN A 161 -13.34 -49.05 20.58
CA GLN A 161 -12.76 -47.94 19.84
C GLN A 161 -11.25 -48.15 19.59
N ILE A 162 -10.80 -47.82 18.40
CA ILE A 162 -9.39 -47.90 18.02
C ILE A 162 -8.92 -46.50 17.64
N TYR A 163 -7.84 -46.06 18.28
CA TYR A 163 -7.15 -44.82 17.93
C TYR A 163 -5.91 -45.16 17.15
N THR A 164 -5.63 -44.40 16.09
CA THR A 164 -4.39 -44.52 15.33
C THR A 164 -3.43 -43.41 15.70
N THR A 165 -2.23 -43.79 16.13
CA THR A 165 -1.15 -42.84 16.38
C THR A 165 -0.26 -42.75 15.15
N THR A 166 -0.06 -41.57 14.64
CA THR A 166 0.99 -41.29 13.64
C THR A 166 2.34 -41.37 14.32
N SER A 167 3.19 -42.31 13.92
CA SER A 167 4.60 -42.24 14.33
C SER A 167 5.22 -41.00 13.69
N THR A 168 5.38 -39.91 14.43
CA THR A 168 6.22 -38.82 13.97
C THR A 168 7.62 -39.35 13.75
N THR A 169 8.08 -39.34 12.51
CA THR A 169 9.39 -39.85 12.10
C THR A 169 10.57 -39.07 12.69
N LEU A 170 10.28 -37.90 13.26
CA LEU A 170 11.29 -36.99 13.82
C LEU A 170 11.32 -37.09 15.36
N PRO A 171 12.51 -37.16 15.98
CA PRO A 171 12.63 -37.12 17.43
C PRO A 171 12.15 -35.77 17.98
N THR A 172 11.52 -35.77 19.15
CA THR A 172 10.84 -34.60 19.75
C THR A 172 11.77 -33.39 19.91
N TRP A 173 13.04 -33.61 20.26
CA TRP A 173 14.01 -32.51 20.39
C TRP A 173 14.25 -31.81 19.05
N LEU A 174 14.28 -32.54 17.94
CA LEU A 174 14.44 -32.00 16.60
C LEU A 174 13.20 -31.22 16.15
N GLN A 175 12.01 -31.70 16.50
CA GLN A 175 10.76 -30.97 16.24
C GLN A 175 10.75 -29.61 16.96
N ILE A 176 11.19 -29.56 18.23
CA ILE A 176 11.28 -28.30 18.99
C ILE A 176 12.26 -27.34 18.32
N VAL A 177 13.43 -27.83 17.85
CA VAL A 177 14.39 -27.00 17.13
C VAL A 177 13.78 -26.42 15.84
N PHE A 178 13.08 -27.24 15.06
CA PHE A 178 12.39 -26.77 13.85
C PHE A 178 11.30 -25.75 14.17
N ILE A 179 10.52 -25.93 15.23
CA ILE A 179 9.49 -24.98 15.68
C ILE A 179 10.12 -23.61 15.99
N VAL A 180 11.24 -23.57 16.71
CA VAL A 180 11.94 -22.31 17.00
C VAL A 180 12.47 -21.64 15.73
N ILE A 181 13.05 -22.41 14.82
CA ILE A 181 13.54 -21.89 13.53
C ILE A 181 12.39 -21.35 12.70
N LEU A 182 11.27 -22.08 12.59
CA LEU A 182 10.09 -21.63 11.85
C LEU A 182 9.46 -20.39 12.46
N MET A 183 9.43 -20.28 13.79
CA MET A 183 8.92 -19.08 14.47
C MET A 183 9.81 -17.87 14.19
N CYS A 184 11.13 -18.00 14.23
CA CYS A 184 12.06 -16.95 13.84
C CYS A 184 11.89 -16.55 12.36
N LEU A 185 11.66 -17.53 11.48
CA LEU A 185 11.50 -17.32 10.06
C LEU A 185 10.14 -16.64 9.75
N SER A 186 9.07 -17.05 10.44
CA SER A 186 7.76 -16.39 10.38
C SER A 186 7.86 -14.91 10.75
N GLY A 187 8.50 -14.62 11.89
CA GLY A 187 8.75 -13.24 12.31
C GLY A 187 9.57 -12.43 11.31
N LEU A 188 10.58 -13.06 10.70
CA LEU A 188 11.38 -12.42 9.68
C LEU A 188 10.54 -12.06 8.44
N PHE A 189 9.75 -12.99 7.90
CA PHE A 189 8.91 -12.73 6.72
C PHE A 189 7.83 -11.71 6.99
N SER A 190 7.15 -11.82 8.12
CA SER A 190 6.12 -10.87 8.52
C SER A 190 6.69 -9.46 8.73
N GLY A 191 7.83 -9.36 9.41
CA GLY A 191 8.54 -8.10 9.62
C GLY A 191 9.06 -7.49 8.32
N LEU A 192 9.68 -8.30 7.45
CA LEU A 192 10.17 -7.83 6.15
C LEU A 192 9.06 -7.42 5.21
N ASN A 193 7.91 -8.11 5.25
CA ASN A 193 6.75 -7.73 4.46
C ASN A 193 6.33 -6.29 4.77
N LEU A 194 6.17 -5.95 6.05
CA LEU A 194 5.87 -4.57 6.44
C LEU A 194 7.07 -3.63 6.19
N GLY A 195 8.27 -4.01 6.62
CA GLY A 195 9.45 -3.13 6.58
C GLY A 195 9.95 -2.81 5.18
N LEU A 196 9.97 -3.79 4.26
CA LEU A 196 10.42 -3.56 2.88
C LEU A 196 9.32 -2.99 1.98
N MET A 197 8.06 -3.40 2.20
CA MET A 197 6.95 -2.88 1.38
C MET A 197 6.54 -1.46 1.76
N ALA A 198 6.78 -1.04 3.01
CA ALA A 198 6.56 0.35 3.44
C ALA A 198 7.56 1.34 2.80
N LEU A 199 8.72 0.87 2.32
CA LEU A 199 9.70 1.73 1.66
C LEU A 199 9.24 2.07 0.24
N ASP A 200 8.90 3.34 0.01
CA ASP A 200 8.60 3.84 -1.34
C ASP A 200 9.86 3.78 -2.23
N PRO A 201 9.77 3.32 -3.50
CA PRO A 201 10.88 3.32 -4.43
C PRO A 201 11.51 4.71 -4.65
N THR A 202 10.72 5.78 -4.58
CA THR A 202 11.21 7.16 -4.69
C THR A 202 11.98 7.57 -3.43
N GLU A 203 11.43 7.29 -2.25
CA GLU A 203 12.10 7.54 -0.96
C GLU A 203 13.42 6.78 -0.87
N LEU A 204 13.44 5.52 -1.30
CA LEU A 204 14.65 4.71 -1.32
C LEU A 204 15.76 5.33 -2.19
N LYS A 205 15.41 5.91 -3.35
CA LYS A 205 16.35 6.66 -4.20
C LYS A 205 16.84 7.94 -3.54
N ILE A 206 15.99 8.64 -2.81
CA ILE A 206 16.37 9.83 -2.04
C ILE A 206 17.39 9.44 -0.97
N VAL A 207 17.10 8.39 -0.18
CA VAL A 207 18.02 7.89 0.85
C VAL A 207 19.35 7.41 0.25
N MET A 208 19.35 6.80 -0.94
CA MET A 208 20.58 6.42 -1.66
C MET A 208 21.49 7.61 -1.98
N ASN A 209 20.90 8.77 -2.27
CA ASN A 209 21.65 9.94 -2.71
C ASN A 209 21.99 10.89 -1.56
N CYS A 210 21.11 11.04 -0.58
CA CYS A 210 21.19 12.06 0.46
C CYS A 210 21.26 11.51 1.90
N GLY A 211 21.03 10.19 2.11
CA GLY A 211 21.07 9.58 3.44
C GLY A 211 22.47 9.49 4.04
N ASN A 212 22.57 9.09 5.30
CA ASN A 212 23.83 8.80 5.96
C ASN A 212 24.59 7.67 5.24
N THR A 213 25.90 7.60 5.38
CA THR A 213 26.75 6.62 4.67
C THR A 213 26.31 5.16 4.90
N SER A 214 25.81 4.83 6.10
CA SER A 214 25.24 3.53 6.42
C SER A 214 23.90 3.29 5.74
N GLU A 215 23.00 4.28 5.72
CA GLU A 215 21.68 4.22 5.09
C GLU A 215 21.79 4.12 3.57
N GLN A 216 22.71 4.89 2.96
CA GLN A 216 23.02 4.76 1.54
C GLN A 216 23.46 3.34 1.18
N GLY A 217 24.31 2.71 2.04
CA GLY A 217 24.74 1.32 1.87
C GLY A 217 23.56 0.35 1.92
N TYR A 218 22.67 0.51 2.88
CA TYR A 218 21.46 -0.32 3.02
C TYR A 218 20.49 -0.14 1.84
N ALA A 219 20.23 1.10 1.45
CA ALA A 219 19.34 1.42 0.34
C ALA A 219 19.84 0.82 -1.00
N LYS A 220 21.14 0.91 -1.28
CA LYS A 220 21.77 0.30 -2.48
C LYS A 220 21.60 -1.22 -2.54
N VAL A 221 21.57 -1.89 -1.40
CA VAL A 221 21.42 -3.36 -1.32
C VAL A 221 19.95 -3.76 -1.51
N ILE A 222 19.02 -2.94 -1.05
CA ILE A 222 17.56 -3.21 -1.09
C ILE A 222 16.96 -2.83 -2.46
N GLU A 223 17.40 -1.74 -3.09
CA GLU A 223 16.84 -1.20 -4.32
C GLU A 223 16.61 -2.25 -5.43
N PRO A 224 17.59 -3.13 -5.76
CA PRO A 224 17.41 -4.11 -6.84
C PRO A 224 16.26 -5.10 -6.60
N ILE A 225 15.94 -5.38 -5.33
CA ILE A 225 14.85 -6.30 -4.97
C ILE A 225 13.53 -5.54 -4.90
N ARG A 226 13.54 -4.32 -4.34
CA ARG A 226 12.36 -3.47 -4.22
C ARG A 226 11.83 -2.99 -5.58
N ARG A 227 12.70 -2.93 -6.59
CA ARG A 227 12.32 -2.65 -7.98
C ARG A 227 11.27 -3.64 -8.53
N HIS A 228 11.25 -4.87 -8.01
CA HIS A 228 10.27 -5.89 -8.37
C HIS A 228 9.30 -6.09 -7.19
N GLY A 229 8.58 -5.03 -6.79
CA GLY A 229 7.74 -5.00 -5.59
C GLY A 229 6.72 -6.12 -5.52
N ASN A 230 5.95 -6.36 -6.58
CA ASN A 230 4.94 -7.42 -6.61
C ASN A 230 5.55 -8.84 -6.49
N TYR A 231 6.73 -9.07 -7.07
CA TYR A 231 7.42 -10.35 -6.91
C TYR A 231 7.96 -10.55 -5.48
N LEU A 232 8.51 -9.49 -4.89
CA LEU A 232 8.93 -9.50 -3.48
C LEU A 232 7.74 -9.77 -2.56
N LEU A 233 6.62 -9.06 -2.76
CA LEU A 233 5.38 -9.24 -2.00
C LEU A 233 4.88 -10.68 -2.06
N CYS A 234 4.73 -11.24 -3.26
CA CYS A 234 4.29 -12.62 -3.44
C CYS A 234 5.22 -13.63 -2.74
N THR A 235 6.54 -13.40 -2.82
CA THR A 235 7.52 -14.26 -2.16
C THR A 235 7.40 -14.23 -0.65
N LEU A 236 7.33 -13.04 -0.05
CA LEU A 236 7.25 -12.88 1.40
C LEU A 236 5.93 -13.42 1.97
N LEU A 237 4.81 -13.17 1.27
CA LEU A 237 3.50 -13.69 1.67
C LEU A 237 3.45 -15.21 1.57
N LEU A 238 3.91 -15.79 0.45
CA LEU A 238 3.94 -17.24 0.27
C LEU A 238 4.86 -17.90 1.29
N GLY A 239 6.04 -17.32 1.53
CA GLY A 239 6.99 -17.77 2.54
C GLY A 239 6.39 -17.74 3.94
N ASN A 240 5.72 -16.66 4.32
CA ASN A 240 5.06 -16.53 5.61
C ASN A 240 3.98 -17.59 5.82
N VAL A 241 3.09 -17.76 4.83
CA VAL A 241 2.03 -18.78 4.90
C VAL A 241 2.62 -20.19 5.00
N LEU A 242 3.64 -20.51 4.19
CA LEU A 242 4.29 -21.82 4.21
C LEU A 242 4.90 -22.12 5.58
N VAL A 243 5.60 -21.15 6.16
CA VAL A 243 6.24 -21.29 7.47
C VAL A 243 5.22 -21.43 8.58
N ASN A 244 4.15 -20.61 8.57
CA ASN A 244 3.09 -20.64 9.59
C ASN A 244 2.30 -21.96 9.56
N THR A 245 1.98 -22.46 8.36
CA THR A 245 1.30 -23.76 8.23
C THR A 245 2.20 -24.91 8.70
N SER A 246 3.50 -24.88 8.34
CA SER A 246 4.48 -25.88 8.80
C SER A 246 4.64 -25.86 10.33
N PHE A 247 4.68 -24.67 10.92
CA PHE A 247 4.73 -24.48 12.37
C PHE A 247 3.52 -25.12 13.06
N THR A 248 2.30 -24.85 12.55
CA THR A 248 1.06 -25.40 13.11
C THR A 248 1.03 -26.92 13.05
N VAL A 249 1.44 -27.52 11.92
CA VAL A 249 1.47 -28.99 11.74
C VAL A 249 2.46 -29.64 12.69
N LEU A 250 3.66 -29.03 12.88
CA LEU A 250 4.66 -29.56 13.82
C LEU A 250 4.18 -29.45 15.28
N LEU A 251 3.49 -28.37 15.61
CA LEU A 251 2.95 -28.15 16.96
C LEU A 251 1.83 -29.13 17.28
N ASP A 252 0.94 -29.41 16.31
CA ASP A 252 -0.11 -30.42 16.43
C ASP A 252 0.46 -31.81 16.69
N GLY A 253 1.57 -32.17 16.01
CA GLY A 253 2.27 -33.41 16.23
C GLY A 253 2.87 -33.59 17.63
N ILE A 254 3.10 -32.50 18.38
CA ILE A 254 3.63 -32.53 19.76
C ILE A 254 2.47 -32.55 20.78
N ILE A 255 1.47 -31.69 20.60
CA ILE A 255 0.37 -31.51 21.56
C ILE A 255 -0.63 -32.68 21.48
N GLY A 256 -0.86 -33.19 20.27
CA GLY A 256 -1.80 -34.33 20.04
C GLY A 256 -3.27 -33.98 20.24
N ASP A 257 -3.62 -32.72 20.53
CA ASP A 257 -4.97 -32.21 20.66
C ASP A 257 -5.15 -31.08 19.63
N GLY A 258 -5.89 -31.36 18.55
CA GLY A 258 -6.03 -30.47 17.41
C GLY A 258 -6.56 -29.08 17.79
N ILE A 259 -7.48 -28.94 18.75
CA ILE A 259 -8.01 -27.63 19.16
C ILE A 259 -6.97 -26.84 19.95
N ALA A 260 -6.29 -27.46 20.92
CA ALA A 260 -5.25 -26.81 21.71
C ALA A 260 -4.05 -26.43 20.84
N ALA A 261 -3.68 -27.25 19.86
CA ALA A 261 -2.61 -26.96 18.90
C ALA A 261 -2.96 -25.75 18.02
N VAL A 262 -4.19 -25.65 17.51
CA VAL A 262 -4.64 -24.50 16.69
C VAL A 262 -4.66 -23.22 17.50
N LEU A 263 -5.20 -23.22 18.72
CA LEU A 263 -5.24 -22.04 19.58
C LEU A 263 -3.83 -21.61 20.00
N GLY A 264 -2.98 -22.58 20.39
CA GLY A 264 -1.60 -22.32 20.80
C GLY A 264 -0.73 -21.81 19.65
N SER A 265 -0.85 -22.43 18.46
CA SER A 265 -0.12 -21.98 17.27
C SER A 265 -0.56 -20.58 16.83
N THR A 266 -1.88 -20.32 16.82
CA THR A 266 -2.41 -19.00 16.46
C THR A 266 -1.89 -17.91 17.41
N ALA A 267 -1.96 -18.13 18.73
CA ALA A 267 -1.44 -17.17 19.70
C ALA A 267 0.08 -16.96 19.56
N GLY A 268 0.83 -18.04 19.38
CA GLY A 268 2.28 -18.00 19.18
C GLY A 268 2.69 -17.26 17.91
N ILE A 269 2.06 -17.56 16.77
CA ILE A 269 2.31 -16.91 15.48
C ILE A 269 1.95 -15.43 15.56
N VAL A 270 0.76 -15.08 16.07
CA VAL A 270 0.30 -13.68 16.11
C VAL A 270 1.24 -12.83 16.99
N ILE A 271 1.60 -13.30 18.19
CA ILE A 271 2.41 -12.50 19.10
C ILE A 271 3.87 -12.46 18.65
N PHE A 272 4.49 -13.64 18.49
CA PHE A 272 5.94 -13.75 18.25
C PHE A 272 6.31 -13.78 16.76
N GLY A 273 5.42 -14.25 15.90
CA GLY A 273 5.63 -14.32 14.47
C GLY A 273 5.15 -13.09 13.69
N GLU A 274 4.23 -12.28 14.27
CA GLU A 274 3.70 -11.12 13.56
C GLU A 274 3.86 -9.82 14.34
N ILE A 275 3.17 -9.61 15.47
CA ILE A 275 3.09 -8.30 16.15
C ILE A 275 4.47 -7.77 16.53
N ILE A 276 5.27 -8.57 17.25
CA ILE A 276 6.59 -8.13 17.73
C ILE A 276 7.54 -7.84 16.58
N PRO A 277 7.73 -8.76 15.59
CA PRO A 277 8.63 -8.51 14.47
C PRO A 277 8.20 -7.35 13.58
N GLN A 278 6.89 -7.21 13.29
CA GLN A 278 6.38 -6.08 12.51
C GLN A 278 6.63 -4.75 13.21
N SER A 279 6.40 -4.65 14.53
CA SER A 279 6.65 -3.43 15.28
C SER A 279 8.13 -3.03 15.31
N LEU A 280 9.03 -4.01 15.31
CA LEU A 280 10.47 -3.77 15.23
C LEU A 280 10.90 -3.34 13.82
N CYS A 281 10.39 -4.04 12.79
CA CYS A 281 10.74 -3.76 11.40
C CYS A 281 10.11 -2.45 10.88
N SER A 282 8.97 -2.01 11.41
CA SER A 282 8.38 -0.72 11.05
C SER A 282 9.29 0.47 11.39
N ARG A 283 10.10 0.35 12.43
CA ARG A 283 11.05 1.41 12.85
C ARG A 283 12.44 1.26 12.23
N HIS A 284 12.88 0.04 11.94
CA HIS A 284 14.24 -0.27 11.48
C HIS A 284 14.27 -1.05 10.17
N GLY A 285 13.22 -0.91 9.33
CA GLY A 285 13.03 -1.71 8.11
C GLY A 285 14.21 -1.68 7.14
N LEU A 286 14.84 -0.51 6.96
CA LEU A 286 16.00 -0.35 6.09
C LEU A 286 17.20 -1.20 6.57
N ALA A 287 17.54 -1.13 7.86
CA ALA A 287 18.69 -1.85 8.41
C ALA A 287 18.45 -3.37 8.49
N VAL A 288 17.26 -3.78 8.92
CA VAL A 288 16.87 -5.20 9.00
C VAL A 288 16.77 -5.79 7.60
N GLY A 289 16.11 -5.11 6.66
CA GLY A 289 15.98 -5.53 5.28
C GLY A 289 17.33 -5.74 4.59
N ALA A 290 18.26 -4.79 4.74
CA ALA A 290 19.58 -4.90 4.16
C ALA A 290 20.40 -6.08 4.72
N ARG A 291 20.34 -6.34 6.03
CA ARG A 291 21.07 -7.46 6.67
C ARG A 291 20.51 -8.82 6.32
N THR A 292 19.20 -8.91 6.09
CA THR A 292 18.52 -10.18 5.79
C THR A 292 18.29 -10.42 4.30
N ILE A 293 18.81 -9.55 3.45
CA ILE A 293 18.59 -9.56 2.00
C ILE A 293 18.97 -10.90 1.33
N TRP A 294 20.00 -11.57 1.82
CA TRP A 294 20.45 -12.85 1.29
C TRP A 294 19.43 -13.97 1.55
N ILE A 295 18.75 -13.95 2.71
CA ILE A 295 17.64 -14.87 3.03
C ILE A 295 16.48 -14.60 2.08
N THR A 296 16.12 -13.34 1.90
CA THR A 296 15.04 -12.93 0.97
C THR A 296 15.33 -13.42 -0.45
N ARG A 297 16.55 -13.23 -0.97
CA ARG A 297 16.96 -13.73 -2.29
C ARG A 297 16.87 -15.24 -2.41
N PHE A 298 17.29 -15.97 -1.37
CA PHE A 298 17.16 -17.42 -1.35
C PHE A 298 15.70 -17.86 -1.46
N PHE A 299 14.82 -17.25 -0.69
CA PHE A 299 13.39 -17.57 -0.75
C PHE A 299 12.74 -17.12 -2.07
N MET A 300 13.15 -15.99 -2.64
CA MET A 300 12.72 -15.59 -3.99
C MET A 300 13.08 -16.67 -5.02
N LEU A 301 14.27 -17.28 -4.92
CA LEU A 301 14.66 -18.35 -5.81
C LEU A 301 13.83 -19.64 -5.59
N VAL A 302 13.60 -20.02 -4.33
CA VAL A 302 12.81 -21.22 -3.99
C VAL A 302 11.34 -21.09 -4.40
N THR A 303 10.73 -19.92 -4.17
CA THR A 303 9.34 -19.67 -4.49
C THR A 303 9.12 -19.20 -5.94
N PHE A 304 10.19 -19.01 -6.72
CA PHE A 304 10.15 -18.52 -8.11
C PHE A 304 9.06 -19.16 -8.97
N PRO A 305 8.91 -20.52 -8.99
CA PRO A 305 7.94 -21.15 -9.90
C PRO A 305 6.49 -20.76 -9.63
N ILE A 306 6.17 -20.32 -8.41
CA ILE A 306 4.81 -19.92 -8.00
C ILE A 306 4.71 -18.39 -7.93
N SER A 307 5.65 -17.73 -7.26
CA SER A 307 5.61 -16.28 -7.02
C SER A 307 5.80 -15.46 -8.30
N PHE A 308 6.63 -15.92 -9.24
CA PHE A 308 6.90 -15.18 -10.47
C PHE A 308 5.68 -15.09 -11.40
N PRO A 309 4.95 -16.18 -11.75
CA PRO A 309 3.75 -16.06 -12.58
C PRO A 309 2.66 -15.21 -11.91
N ILE A 310 2.50 -15.33 -10.58
CA ILE A 310 1.52 -14.52 -9.84
C ILE A 310 1.91 -13.03 -9.90
N SER A 311 3.17 -12.70 -9.69
CA SER A 311 3.62 -11.30 -9.77
C SER A 311 3.40 -10.70 -11.16
N ARG A 312 3.62 -11.47 -12.23
CA ARG A 312 3.38 -11.00 -13.61
C ARG A 312 1.89 -10.76 -13.89
N ILE A 313 1.01 -11.56 -13.31
CA ILE A 313 -0.45 -11.31 -13.38
C ILE A 313 -0.80 -10.04 -12.61
N LEU A 314 -0.22 -9.84 -11.43
CA LEU A 314 -0.41 -8.62 -10.64
C LEU A 314 0.11 -7.38 -11.37
N ASP A 315 1.30 -7.44 -11.98
CA ASP A 315 1.88 -6.35 -12.78
C ASP A 315 0.95 -5.99 -13.97
N TRP A 316 0.33 -7.01 -14.59
CA TRP A 316 -0.60 -6.78 -15.68
C TRP A 316 -1.93 -6.16 -15.25
N ILE A 317 -2.44 -6.52 -14.05
CA ILE A 317 -3.72 -6.00 -13.52
C ILE A 317 -3.55 -4.61 -12.88
N LEU A 318 -2.50 -4.42 -12.10
CA LEU A 318 -2.27 -3.22 -11.28
C LEU A 318 -1.36 -2.20 -11.97
N GLY A 319 -0.60 -2.62 -12.98
CA GLY A 319 0.49 -1.83 -13.57
C GLY A 319 1.78 -1.90 -12.74
N ASP A 320 2.84 -1.31 -13.30
CA ASP A 320 4.12 -1.21 -12.59
C ASP A 320 3.99 -0.27 -11.40
N GLU A 321 4.65 -0.61 -10.30
CA GLU A 321 4.71 0.22 -9.10
C GLU A 321 5.57 1.46 -9.37
N ILE A 322 4.90 2.53 -9.76
CA ILE A 322 5.51 3.85 -9.89
C ILE A 322 5.55 4.45 -8.49
N GLY A 323 6.77 4.71 -7.98
CA GLY A 323 6.92 5.39 -6.67
C GLY A 323 6.13 6.69 -6.60
N THR A 324 5.93 7.20 -5.41
CA THR A 324 5.11 8.40 -5.17
C THR A 324 5.65 9.59 -5.97
N VAL A 325 4.87 10.08 -6.93
CA VAL A 325 5.16 11.30 -7.71
C VAL A 325 4.32 12.43 -7.15
N TYR A 326 4.99 13.41 -6.57
CA TYR A 326 4.32 14.59 -6.01
C TYR A 326 4.05 15.62 -7.11
N ASN A 327 2.82 16.10 -7.21
CA ASN A 327 2.51 17.29 -7.99
C ASN A 327 2.94 18.55 -7.21
N ARG A 328 2.93 19.73 -7.87
CA ARG A 328 3.40 20.99 -7.26
C ARG A 328 2.70 21.31 -5.95
N LYS A 329 1.37 21.17 -5.89
CA LYS A 329 0.58 21.46 -4.68
C LYS A 329 0.89 20.48 -3.55
N GLN A 330 1.08 19.20 -3.87
CA GLN A 330 1.47 18.19 -2.90
C GLN A 330 2.89 18.44 -2.36
N LEU A 331 3.83 18.84 -3.24
CA LEU A 331 5.19 19.19 -2.84
C LEU A 331 5.20 20.40 -1.89
N GLN A 332 4.41 21.43 -2.19
CA GLN A 332 4.27 22.61 -1.35
C GLN A 332 3.67 22.25 0.03
N GLU A 333 2.63 21.42 0.05
CA GLU A 333 2.00 21.02 1.30
C GLU A 333 2.91 20.09 2.11
N MET A 334 3.66 19.20 1.43
CA MET A 334 4.66 18.35 2.07
C MET A 334 5.72 19.20 2.79
N LEU A 335 6.24 20.24 2.13
CA LEU A 335 7.21 21.15 2.74
C LEU A 335 6.64 21.86 3.96
N LYS A 336 5.38 22.33 3.91
CA LYS A 336 4.72 22.97 5.06
C LYS A 336 4.55 22.03 6.25
N VAL A 337 4.05 20.80 5.99
CA VAL A 337 3.82 19.80 7.03
C VAL A 337 5.14 19.35 7.67
N THR A 338 6.22 19.28 6.89
CA THR A 338 7.54 18.87 7.38
C THR A 338 8.39 20.04 7.89
N ALA A 339 7.89 21.27 7.85
CA ALA A 339 8.64 22.47 8.25
C ALA A 339 9.20 22.40 9.69
N GLU A 340 8.47 21.79 10.62
CA GLU A 340 8.92 21.61 12.01
C GLU A 340 10.09 20.61 12.16
N PHE A 341 10.33 19.78 11.14
CA PHE A 341 11.33 18.71 11.15
C PHE A 341 12.48 18.96 10.16
N ASN A 342 12.36 19.98 9.32
CA ASN A 342 13.37 20.36 8.34
C ASN A 342 14.30 21.41 8.95
N ASP A 343 15.59 21.36 8.58
CA ASP A 343 16.58 22.38 8.92
C ASP A 343 16.44 23.65 8.06
N LEU A 344 15.31 23.85 7.35
CA LEU A 344 15.05 24.99 6.49
C LEU A 344 14.63 26.20 7.31
N GLU A 345 15.24 27.35 7.03
CA GLU A 345 14.82 28.62 7.60
C GLU A 345 13.46 29.08 7.01
N GLY A 346 12.72 29.90 7.75
CA GLY A 346 11.41 30.39 7.30
C GLY A 346 11.44 31.09 5.94
N ASP A 347 12.49 31.88 5.67
CA ASP A 347 12.67 32.59 4.41
C ASP A 347 12.95 31.64 3.25
N GLU A 348 13.71 30.56 3.45
CA GLU A 348 13.93 29.52 2.44
C GLU A 348 12.61 28.82 2.07
N MET A 349 11.77 28.52 3.05
CA MET A 349 10.45 27.96 2.84
C MET A 349 9.52 28.88 2.04
N ASN A 350 9.55 30.18 2.33
CA ASN A 350 8.79 31.19 1.62
C ASN A 350 9.21 31.26 0.15
N ILE A 351 10.52 31.30 -0.11
CA ILE A 351 11.08 31.31 -1.48
C ILE A 351 10.66 30.06 -2.26
N ILE A 352 10.80 28.86 -1.67
CA ILE A 352 10.41 27.61 -2.33
C ILE A 352 8.90 27.61 -2.64
N SER A 353 8.08 28.06 -1.69
CA SER A 353 6.63 28.19 -1.86
C SER A 353 6.28 29.18 -2.97
N GLY A 354 6.94 30.34 -3.00
CA GLY A 354 6.80 31.35 -4.04
C GLY A 354 7.14 30.81 -5.43
N VAL A 355 8.29 30.13 -5.56
CA VAL A 355 8.72 29.49 -6.83
C VAL A 355 7.72 28.43 -7.31
N LEU A 356 7.08 27.71 -6.41
CA LEU A 356 6.06 26.72 -6.77
C LEU A 356 4.74 27.37 -7.21
N ASN A 357 4.43 28.58 -6.73
CA ASN A 357 3.15 29.27 -6.95
C ASN A 357 3.17 30.29 -8.10
N TYR A 358 4.30 31.02 -8.32
CA TYR A 358 4.32 32.15 -9.25
C TYR A 358 3.79 31.83 -10.65
N LYS A 359 3.98 30.59 -11.12
CA LYS A 359 3.49 30.16 -12.45
C LYS A 359 1.97 30.13 -12.58
N SER A 360 1.25 30.04 -11.48
CA SER A 360 -0.22 30.01 -11.48
C SER A 360 -0.84 31.37 -11.31
N LYS A 361 -0.05 32.40 -10.98
CA LYS A 361 -0.51 33.76 -10.81
C LYS A 361 -0.50 34.53 -12.13
N THR A 362 -1.43 35.45 -12.27
CA THR A 362 -1.55 36.36 -13.41
C THR A 362 -0.91 37.70 -13.11
N VAL A 363 -0.63 38.47 -14.16
CA VAL A 363 -0.10 39.83 -14.04
C VAL A 363 -1.06 40.74 -13.29
N GLU A 364 -2.39 40.55 -13.44
CA GLU A 364 -3.42 41.32 -12.74
C GLU A 364 -3.31 41.21 -11.21
N GLU A 365 -2.90 40.02 -10.70
CA GLU A 365 -2.82 39.76 -9.25
C GLU A 365 -1.64 40.48 -8.58
N VAL A 366 -0.62 40.86 -9.36
CA VAL A 366 0.67 41.38 -8.85
C VAL A 366 0.94 42.81 -9.29
N MET A 367 0.30 43.28 -10.36
CA MET A 367 0.51 44.61 -10.92
C MET A 367 0.23 45.72 -9.92
N THR A 368 1.00 46.80 -10.00
CA THR A 368 0.67 48.06 -9.36
C THR A 368 -0.39 48.77 -10.19
N LYS A 369 -1.55 49.11 -9.55
CA LYS A 369 -2.65 49.79 -10.24
C LYS A 369 -2.25 51.15 -10.75
N LEU A 370 -2.79 51.55 -11.90
CA LEU A 370 -2.44 52.83 -12.55
C LEU A 370 -2.74 54.05 -11.68
N GLU A 371 -3.71 53.95 -10.76
CA GLU A 371 -4.04 55.01 -9.80
C GLU A 371 -2.89 55.30 -8.82
N ASP A 372 -2.15 54.27 -8.44
CA ASP A 372 -1.07 54.32 -7.46
C ASP A 372 0.29 54.62 -8.13
N CYS A 373 0.34 54.62 -9.48
CA CYS A 373 1.57 54.84 -10.23
C CYS A 373 1.94 56.32 -10.35
N TYR A 374 3.22 56.62 -10.24
CA TYR A 374 3.76 57.92 -10.61
C TYR A 374 3.87 58.01 -12.13
N LEU A 375 3.11 58.92 -12.72
CA LEU A 375 3.00 59.13 -14.16
C LEU A 375 3.31 60.59 -14.50
N LEU A 376 3.87 60.83 -15.68
CA LEU A 376 4.12 62.18 -16.19
C LEU A 376 3.26 62.47 -17.41
N ASP A 377 2.71 63.67 -17.45
CA ASP A 377 1.98 64.19 -18.63
C ASP A 377 3.00 64.52 -19.75
N LEU A 378 2.73 64.09 -20.97
CA LEU A 378 3.54 64.38 -22.15
C LEU A 378 3.66 65.88 -22.45
N SER A 379 2.70 66.68 -22.01
CA SER A 379 2.70 68.15 -22.15
C SER A 379 3.60 68.86 -21.13
N SER A 380 4.12 68.14 -20.13
CA SER A 380 4.98 68.68 -19.09
C SER A 380 6.30 69.20 -19.66
N VAL A 381 6.86 70.22 -18.98
CA VAL A 381 8.14 70.79 -19.28
C VAL A 381 9.15 70.34 -18.21
N LEU A 382 10.33 69.95 -18.63
CA LEU A 382 11.40 69.51 -17.74
C LEU A 382 12.18 70.72 -17.18
N ASP A 383 11.49 71.41 -16.27
CA ASP A 383 12.11 72.49 -15.46
C ASP A 383 12.71 71.91 -14.17
N PHE A 384 13.35 72.71 -13.40
CA PHE A 384 13.99 72.34 -12.14
C PHE A 384 12.97 71.67 -11.17
N ARG A 385 11.74 72.18 -11.14
CA ARG A 385 10.70 71.68 -10.25
C ARG A 385 10.24 70.28 -10.67
N THR A 386 10.01 70.04 -11.94
CA THR A 386 9.60 68.76 -12.50
C THR A 386 10.71 67.72 -12.32
N ILE A 387 11.95 68.08 -12.62
CA ILE A 387 13.11 67.19 -12.42
C ILE A 387 13.31 66.88 -10.93
N ALA A 388 13.17 67.86 -10.05
CA ALA A 388 13.25 67.62 -8.60
C ALA A 388 12.15 66.66 -8.11
N SER A 389 10.91 66.81 -8.62
CA SER A 389 9.83 65.87 -8.32
C SER A 389 10.08 64.45 -8.81
N ILE A 390 10.64 64.31 -10.02
CA ILE A 390 11.08 63.02 -10.57
C ILE A 390 12.14 62.38 -9.69
N MET A 391 13.15 63.12 -9.30
CA MET A 391 14.23 62.63 -8.44
C MET A 391 13.73 62.25 -7.04
N GLN A 392 12.77 63.03 -6.51
CA GLN A 392 12.17 62.76 -5.22
C GLN A 392 11.31 61.49 -5.24
N SER A 393 10.69 61.14 -6.40
CA SER A 393 9.87 59.94 -6.53
C SER A 393 10.69 58.66 -6.42
N GLY A 394 12.00 58.69 -6.64
CA GLY A 394 12.89 57.51 -6.56
C GLY A 394 12.81 56.55 -7.74
N HIS A 395 11.80 56.67 -8.60
CA HIS A 395 11.56 55.71 -9.67
C HIS A 395 12.55 55.83 -10.82
N SER A 396 13.16 54.74 -11.25
CA SER A 396 14.12 54.72 -12.38
C SER A 396 13.44 54.79 -13.75
N ARG A 397 12.16 54.35 -13.85
CA ARG A 397 11.36 54.26 -15.09
C ARG A 397 9.98 54.85 -14.83
N ILE A 398 9.61 55.87 -15.61
CA ILE A 398 8.36 56.60 -15.40
C ILE A 398 7.54 56.51 -16.67
N PRO A 399 6.33 55.94 -16.64
CA PRO A 399 5.43 55.94 -17.77
C PRO A 399 4.91 57.36 -18.05
N VAL A 400 4.79 57.68 -19.34
CA VAL A 400 4.33 59.00 -19.81
C VAL A 400 2.98 58.81 -20.52
N TYR A 401 1.97 59.60 -20.13
CA TYR A 401 0.64 59.55 -20.72
C TYR A 401 0.39 60.82 -21.57
N ASP A 402 -0.56 60.73 -22.55
CA ASP A 402 -1.01 61.83 -23.38
C ASP A 402 -2.49 62.04 -23.23
N GLY A 403 -2.90 63.14 -22.59
CA GLY A 403 -4.29 63.50 -22.31
C GLY A 403 -4.92 62.72 -21.16
N GLU A 404 -5.31 61.48 -21.40
CA GLU A 404 -5.88 60.59 -20.37
C GLU A 404 -4.83 59.69 -19.73
N ARG A 405 -4.93 59.47 -18.42
CA ARG A 405 -3.97 58.64 -17.67
C ARG A 405 -3.85 57.20 -18.18
N HIS A 406 -4.91 56.69 -18.76
CA HIS A 406 -4.92 55.33 -19.34
C HIS A 406 -4.23 55.23 -20.70
N ASN A 407 -3.87 56.39 -21.33
CA ASN A 407 -3.21 56.44 -22.62
C ASN A 407 -1.70 56.61 -22.44
N ILE A 408 -1.01 55.52 -22.12
CA ILE A 408 0.44 55.54 -21.96
C ILE A 408 1.13 55.52 -23.34
N VAL A 409 1.88 56.55 -23.67
CA VAL A 409 2.48 56.77 -24.98
C VAL A 409 4.02 56.59 -24.99
N GLY A 410 4.67 56.63 -23.84
CA GLY A 410 6.13 56.53 -23.75
C GLY A 410 6.62 56.10 -22.37
N LEU A 411 7.92 55.90 -22.28
CA LEU A 411 8.62 55.58 -21.05
C LEU A 411 9.80 56.53 -20.92
N LEU A 412 9.88 57.27 -19.82
CA LEU A 412 11.04 58.09 -19.46
C LEU A 412 11.97 57.27 -18.55
N LEU A 413 13.21 57.12 -18.92
CA LEU A 413 14.25 56.62 -18.03
C LEU A 413 14.93 57.79 -17.33
N VAL A 414 14.98 57.77 -16.01
CA VAL A 414 15.56 58.89 -15.23
C VAL A 414 17.03 59.15 -15.62
N LYS A 415 17.77 58.14 -16.02
CA LYS A 415 19.13 58.26 -16.53
C LYS A 415 19.25 59.18 -17.78
N ASP A 416 18.20 59.27 -18.59
CA ASP A 416 18.20 60.08 -19.80
C ASP A 416 18.12 61.57 -19.48
N LEU A 417 17.71 61.94 -18.27
CA LEU A 417 17.72 63.31 -17.77
C LEU A 417 19.12 63.84 -17.49
N ALA A 418 20.13 62.97 -17.41
CA ALA A 418 21.51 63.40 -17.09
C ALA A 418 22.13 64.39 -18.09
N PHE A 419 21.59 64.45 -19.29
CA PHE A 419 22.07 65.36 -20.34
C PHE A 419 21.08 66.51 -20.62
N ILE A 420 20.07 66.70 -19.78
CA ILE A 420 19.05 67.72 -19.96
C ILE A 420 19.39 68.90 -19.01
N ASP A 421 19.55 70.10 -19.60
CA ASP A 421 19.69 71.32 -18.82
C ASP A 421 18.26 71.76 -18.33
N THR A 422 18.14 72.00 -17.03
CA THR A 422 16.90 72.48 -16.41
C THR A 422 16.52 73.91 -16.86
N ASP A 423 17.53 74.73 -17.24
CA ASP A 423 17.31 76.12 -17.64
C ASP A 423 16.74 76.24 -19.07
N ASP A 424 16.95 75.21 -19.91
CA ASP A 424 16.42 75.15 -21.27
C ASP A 424 14.91 74.87 -21.32
N CYS A 425 14.30 74.50 -20.20
CA CYS A 425 12.89 74.18 -20.10
C CYS A 425 12.39 73.26 -21.23
N THR A 426 13.12 72.14 -21.47
CA THR A 426 12.88 71.24 -22.60
C THR A 426 11.53 70.49 -22.43
N PRO A 427 10.65 70.54 -23.46
CA PRO A 427 9.36 69.81 -23.38
C PRO A 427 9.61 68.28 -23.31
N LEU A 428 8.93 67.57 -22.40
CA LEU A 428 9.01 66.13 -22.22
C LEU A 428 8.75 65.37 -23.52
N ARG A 429 7.81 65.85 -24.35
CA ARG A 429 7.53 65.31 -25.68
C ARG A 429 8.77 65.20 -26.59
N THR A 430 9.69 66.16 -26.49
CA THR A 430 10.92 66.15 -27.28
C THR A 430 11.85 65.03 -26.83
N VAL A 431 11.99 64.86 -25.53
CA VAL A 431 12.84 63.80 -24.91
C VAL A 431 12.31 62.43 -25.24
N ILE A 432 11.01 62.21 -25.07
CA ILE A 432 10.39 60.92 -25.40
C ILE A 432 10.53 60.57 -26.88
N LYS A 433 10.40 61.56 -27.80
CA LYS A 433 10.64 61.31 -29.23
C LYS A 433 12.08 61.05 -29.58
N PHE A 434 13.04 61.67 -28.87
CA PHE A 434 14.47 61.52 -29.13
C PHE A 434 14.97 60.12 -28.72
N TYR A 435 14.67 59.70 -27.50
CA TYR A 435 15.12 58.41 -27.00
C TYR A 435 14.26 57.26 -27.50
N ASN A 436 12.99 57.49 -27.75
CA ASN A 436 12.00 56.56 -28.31
C ASN A 436 12.03 55.15 -27.66
N HIS A 437 12.04 55.12 -26.33
CA HIS A 437 11.97 53.85 -25.60
C HIS A 437 10.65 53.18 -25.86
N GLN A 438 10.69 51.90 -26.28
CA GLN A 438 9.50 51.12 -26.55
C GLN A 438 8.80 50.77 -25.23
N VAL A 439 7.50 51.06 -25.17
CA VAL A 439 6.63 50.64 -24.05
C VAL A 439 6.22 49.19 -24.28
N GLN A 440 6.72 48.30 -23.46
CA GLN A 440 6.26 46.91 -23.47
C GLN A 440 4.83 46.89 -22.90
N ARG A 441 3.92 46.19 -23.60
CA ARG A 441 2.53 46.03 -23.18
C ARG A 441 2.23 44.57 -22.99
N VAL A 442 1.46 44.24 -21.95
CA VAL A 442 1.05 42.90 -21.57
C VAL A 442 -0.43 42.92 -21.22
N TYR A 443 -1.13 41.79 -21.47
CA TYR A 443 -2.50 41.66 -21.02
C TYR A 443 -2.56 41.19 -19.56
N ASP A 444 -3.63 41.52 -18.89
CA ASP A 444 -3.91 41.25 -17.49
C ASP A 444 -3.96 39.74 -17.16
N ASP A 445 -4.38 38.90 -18.11
CA ASP A 445 -4.51 37.44 -17.98
C ASP A 445 -3.21 36.65 -18.21
N VAL A 446 -2.12 37.34 -18.58
CA VAL A 446 -0.82 36.69 -18.80
C VAL A 446 -0.24 36.17 -17.48
N HIS A 447 0.27 34.94 -17.49
CA HIS A 447 0.91 34.36 -16.32
C HIS A 447 2.32 34.94 -16.07
N LEU A 448 2.71 34.98 -14.79
CA LEU A 448 3.99 35.56 -14.39
C LEU A 448 5.23 34.83 -14.96
N ASP A 449 5.12 33.54 -15.29
CA ASP A 449 6.24 32.81 -15.91
C ASP A 449 6.52 33.27 -17.33
N ALA A 450 5.48 33.55 -18.12
CA ALA A 450 5.63 34.13 -19.46
C ALA A 450 6.21 35.57 -19.38
N MET A 451 5.71 36.37 -18.43
CA MET A 451 6.20 37.73 -18.21
C MET A 451 7.66 37.76 -17.76
N LEU A 452 8.08 36.86 -16.88
CA LEU A 452 9.45 36.70 -16.46
C LEU A 452 10.38 36.33 -17.64
N GLU A 453 9.92 35.43 -18.52
CA GLU A 453 10.69 35.10 -19.74
C GLU A 453 10.88 36.32 -20.67
N ASP A 454 9.85 37.16 -20.77
CA ASP A 454 9.93 38.38 -21.57
C ASP A 454 10.93 39.41 -20.93
N PHE A 455 10.89 39.61 -19.65
CA PHE A 455 11.85 40.44 -18.95
C PHE A 455 13.31 39.94 -19.04
N LYS A 456 13.49 38.61 -19.03
CA LYS A 456 14.82 37.98 -19.23
C LYS A 456 15.43 38.26 -20.62
N LYS A 457 14.61 38.60 -21.63
CA LYS A 457 15.11 39.02 -22.94
C LYS A 457 15.82 40.38 -22.90
N GLY A 458 15.63 41.16 -21.82
CA GLY A 458 16.36 42.39 -21.55
C GLY A 458 15.87 43.62 -22.33
N HIS A 459 14.70 43.55 -22.95
CA HIS A 459 14.16 44.71 -23.70
C HIS A 459 13.63 45.80 -22.77
N SER A 460 12.93 45.43 -21.73
CA SER A 460 12.43 46.32 -20.67
C SER A 460 12.27 45.54 -19.39
N HIS A 461 12.37 46.18 -18.23
CA HIS A 461 12.05 45.60 -16.93
C HIS A 461 10.76 46.21 -16.35
N LEU A 462 10.01 46.95 -17.17
CA LEU A 462 8.69 47.46 -16.85
C LEU A 462 7.78 47.22 -18.05
N ALA A 463 6.57 46.74 -17.80
CA ALA A 463 5.51 46.59 -18.80
C ALA A 463 4.23 47.28 -18.33
N VAL A 464 3.52 47.87 -19.26
CA VAL A 464 2.18 48.43 -19.03
C VAL A 464 1.16 47.34 -19.19
N VAL A 465 0.35 47.13 -18.16
CA VAL A 465 -0.71 46.15 -18.17
C VAL A 465 -1.97 46.77 -18.82
N GLN A 466 -2.49 46.09 -19.81
CA GLN A 466 -3.65 46.55 -20.56
C GLN A 466 -4.80 45.52 -20.55
N ARG A 467 -5.99 46.03 -20.57
CA ARG A 467 -7.21 45.23 -20.72
C ARG A 467 -8.00 45.73 -21.93
N VAL A 468 -8.74 44.84 -22.56
CA VAL A 468 -9.68 45.22 -23.60
C VAL A 468 -10.96 45.71 -22.92
N ASN A 469 -11.22 47.00 -23.03
CA ASN A 469 -12.49 47.56 -22.56
C ASN A 469 -13.52 47.44 -23.66
N SER A 470 -14.57 46.65 -23.37
CA SER A 470 -15.74 46.45 -24.25
C SER A 470 -16.99 47.11 -23.68
N GLU A 471 -16.90 47.86 -22.60
CA GLU A 471 -18.02 48.50 -21.95
C GLU A 471 -18.31 49.83 -22.65
N GLY A 472 -19.28 49.85 -23.54
CA GLY A 472 -19.71 51.05 -24.24
C GLY A 472 -20.37 50.75 -25.59
N SER A 473 -20.92 51.83 -26.23
CA SER A 473 -21.54 51.74 -27.55
C SER A 473 -20.53 51.88 -28.71
N GLY A 474 -19.24 51.97 -28.41
CA GLY A 474 -18.12 52.10 -29.37
C GLY A 474 -17.38 50.80 -29.64
N ASP A 475 -16.38 50.83 -30.54
CA ASP A 475 -15.48 49.74 -30.76
C ASP A 475 -14.63 49.44 -29.50
N PRO A 476 -14.30 48.17 -29.22
CA PRO A 476 -13.43 47.83 -28.11
C PRO A 476 -12.05 48.51 -28.25
N PHE A 477 -11.57 49.04 -27.13
CA PHE A 477 -10.26 49.72 -27.09
C PHE A 477 -9.37 49.14 -25.97
N TYR A 478 -8.07 49.37 -26.09
CA TYR A 478 -7.10 48.96 -25.09
C TYR A 478 -6.96 50.03 -24.02
N GLU A 479 -7.18 49.68 -22.79
CA GLU A 479 -7.03 50.57 -21.63
C GLU A 479 -5.88 50.07 -20.75
N ALA A 480 -4.95 50.99 -20.41
CA ALA A 480 -3.92 50.67 -19.43
C ALA A 480 -4.55 50.69 -18.03
N ILE A 481 -4.39 49.59 -17.28
CA ILE A 481 -4.95 49.40 -15.94
C ILE A 481 -3.88 49.40 -14.84
N GLY A 482 -2.60 49.19 -15.19
CA GLY A 482 -1.51 49.15 -14.24
C GLY A 482 -0.17 49.01 -14.91
N ILE A 483 0.86 48.79 -14.10
CA ILE A 483 2.21 48.45 -14.52
C ILE A 483 2.67 47.21 -13.76
N VAL A 484 3.57 46.46 -14.36
CA VAL A 484 4.27 45.36 -13.70
C VAL A 484 5.76 45.49 -13.97
N THR A 485 6.57 45.29 -12.95
CA THR A 485 8.04 45.35 -13.03
C THR A 485 8.65 43.97 -12.81
N LEU A 486 9.94 43.85 -13.08
CA LEU A 486 10.70 42.66 -12.76
C LEU A 486 10.78 42.43 -11.24
N GLU A 487 10.89 43.53 -10.51
CA GLU A 487 10.94 43.60 -9.06
C GLU A 487 9.66 42.93 -8.46
N ASP A 488 8.46 43.29 -8.94
CA ASP A 488 7.17 42.73 -8.48
C ASP A 488 7.15 41.20 -8.64
N ILE A 489 7.67 40.67 -9.75
CA ILE A 489 7.74 39.22 -9.97
C ILE A 489 8.77 38.58 -9.03
N LEU A 490 9.88 39.22 -8.74
CA LEU A 490 10.89 38.71 -7.81
C LEU A 490 10.36 38.70 -6.37
N GLU A 491 9.65 39.75 -5.94
CA GLU A 491 9.00 39.83 -4.64
C GLU A 491 7.96 38.71 -4.46
N GLU A 492 7.19 38.43 -5.50
CA GLU A 492 6.26 37.30 -5.50
C GLU A 492 6.96 35.96 -5.40
N ILE A 493 8.14 35.81 -5.98
CA ILE A 493 8.96 34.60 -5.85
C ILE A 493 9.58 34.48 -4.45
N ILE A 494 10.09 35.60 -3.90
CA ILE A 494 10.74 35.62 -2.59
C ILE A 494 9.71 35.62 -1.44
N GLN A 495 8.47 36.02 -1.74
CA GLN A 495 7.38 36.18 -0.77
C GLN A 495 7.72 37.24 0.32
N SER A 496 8.45 38.26 -0.08
CA SER A 496 8.81 39.40 0.77
C SER A 496 9.03 40.65 -0.08
N GLU A 497 8.67 41.80 0.45
CA GLU A 497 8.91 43.10 -0.15
C GLU A 497 10.43 43.38 -0.19
N ILE A 498 10.91 43.86 -1.32
CA ILE A 498 12.29 44.34 -1.49
C ILE A 498 12.25 45.85 -1.24
N VAL A 499 12.65 46.27 -0.05
CA VAL A 499 12.69 47.71 0.31
C VAL A 499 13.80 48.39 -0.43
N ASP A 500 13.49 49.43 -1.23
CA ASP A 500 14.48 50.27 -1.92
C ASP A 500 15.11 51.30 -0.94
N GLU A 501 16.28 51.78 -1.27
CA GLU A 501 17.04 52.75 -0.48
C GLU A 501 16.26 54.06 -0.22
N THR A 502 15.32 54.39 -1.11
CA THR A 502 14.44 55.56 -1.03
C THR A 502 13.17 55.35 -0.23
N ASP A 503 12.71 54.10 -0.03
CA ASP A 503 11.44 53.77 0.66
C ASP A 503 11.51 54.07 2.17
N ILE A 504 12.66 53.98 2.76
CA ILE A 504 12.89 54.30 4.18
C ILE A 504 12.49 55.75 4.49
N TYR A 505 12.73 56.64 3.56
CA TYR A 505 12.36 58.07 3.72
C TYR A 505 10.85 58.32 3.56
N CYS A 506 10.16 57.56 2.70
CA CYS A 506 8.71 57.67 2.51
C CYS A 506 7.93 57.16 3.73
N LYS A 507 8.37 56.09 4.36
CA LYS A 507 7.76 55.53 5.55
C LYS A 507 7.84 56.48 6.76
N TYR A 508 9.01 57.10 6.97
CA TYR A 508 9.21 58.13 8.02
C TYR A 508 8.42 59.40 7.78
N SER A 509 8.22 59.79 6.52
CA SER A 509 7.45 60.99 6.18
C SER A 509 5.94 60.78 6.40
N LEU A 510 5.42 59.59 6.18
CA LEU A 510 4.00 59.20 6.45
C LEU A 510 3.73 59.09 7.96
N GLU A 511 4.65 58.58 8.74
CA GLU A 511 4.52 58.55 10.20
C GLU A 511 4.61 59.93 10.86
N LEU A 512 5.40 60.84 10.30
CA LEU A 512 5.48 62.22 10.76
C LEU A 512 4.29 63.07 10.33
N SER A 513 3.57 62.71 9.25
CA SER A 513 2.35 63.41 8.81
C SER A 513 1.06 62.95 9.51
N SER A 514 1.16 61.82 10.21
CA SER A 514 0.03 61.23 10.97
C SER A 514 0.11 61.48 12.48
N SER A 515 1.17 62.13 12.94
CA SER A 515 1.38 62.62 14.30
C SER A 515 1.18 64.13 14.37
#